data_d5faa9dd51ebb34e3935199066a6993c
#
_entry.id   d5faa9dd51ebb34e3935199066a6993c
#
_cell.length_a   1.000
_cell.length_b   1.000
_cell.length_c   1.000
_cell.angle_alpha   90.00
_cell.angle_beta   90.00
_cell.angle_gamma   90.00
#
_symmetry.space_group_name_H-M   'P 1'
#
loop_
_entity.id
_entity.type
_entity.pdbx_description
1 polymer ?
#
loop_
_entity_poly.entity_id
_entity_poly.type
_entity_poly.pdbx_seq_one_letter_code
_entity_poly.pdbx_strand_id
1 'polypeptide(L)'
;YNDDDVFRYERPDELTDPRSGVICIPNNYRYPNGEQMPEGQLRVTCLANYEKWGALDENTYRSQKEICRKAMLDVALGYLPNGKSMAKELEERTELLDIFSPRTIKKFTSHLDGALYGSPRKSRDGSTQFSNLYLAGSDQGYVGIVGAMLGGVAVANNRILRGD
;
A
#
# COMPACT_ATOMS: atom_id res chain seq x y z
N TYR A 1 -1.68 -9.78 8.42
CA TYR A 1 -1.60 -10.01 9.87
C TYR A 1 -2.50 -9.02 10.63
N ASN A 2 -2.89 -9.39 11.80
CA ASN A 2 -3.65 -8.54 12.70
C ASN A 2 -3.36 -8.96 14.16
N ASP A 3 -2.89 -8.04 14.98
CA ASP A 3 -2.60 -8.24 16.41
C ASP A 3 -3.76 -7.82 17.32
N ASP A 4 -4.87 -7.37 16.75
CA ASP A 4 -6.06 -6.94 17.48
C ASP A 4 -7.17 -7.99 17.32
N ASP A 5 -8.10 -8.07 18.27
CA ASP A 5 -9.26 -8.99 18.20
C ASP A 5 -10.19 -8.65 17.05
N VAL A 6 -10.21 -7.40 16.63
CA VAL A 6 -11.02 -6.90 15.51
C VAL A 6 -10.14 -6.21 14.47
N PHE A 7 -10.25 -6.66 13.22
CA PHE A 7 -9.61 -5.99 12.11
C PHE A 7 -10.27 -4.62 11.88
N ARG A 8 -9.50 -3.55 12.09
CA ARG A 8 -9.94 -2.17 11.88
C ARG A 8 -9.41 -1.68 10.55
N TYR A 9 -10.31 -1.36 9.65
CA TYR A 9 -9.97 -0.77 8.36
C TYR A 9 -10.35 0.72 8.37
N GLU A 10 -9.81 1.44 9.33
CA GLU A 10 -10.08 2.86 9.55
C GLU A 10 -8.78 3.64 9.61
N ARG A 11 -8.87 4.95 9.41
CA ARG A 11 -7.72 5.83 9.60
C ARG A 11 -7.29 5.78 11.06
N PRO A 12 -6.03 5.44 11.37
CA PRO A 12 -5.57 5.37 12.75
C PRO A 12 -5.48 6.77 13.38
N ASP A 13 -5.62 6.81 14.70
CA ASP A 13 -5.38 8.03 15.46
C ASP A 13 -3.88 8.37 15.55
N GLU A 14 -3.01 7.39 15.51
CA GLU A 14 -1.55 7.55 15.46
C GLU A 14 -1.07 7.85 14.03
N LEU A 15 0.22 8.13 13.87
CA LEU A 15 0.84 8.31 12.55
C LEU A 15 0.67 7.08 11.67
N THR A 16 0.86 5.89 12.26
CA THR A 16 0.77 4.60 11.58
C THR A 16 0.32 3.55 12.58
N ASP A 17 -0.54 2.63 12.15
CA ASP A 17 -0.96 1.49 12.96
C ASP A 17 -0.22 0.22 12.55
N PRO A 18 0.84 -0.18 13.26
CA PRO A 18 1.59 -1.39 12.94
C PRO A 18 0.91 -2.69 13.41
N ARG A 19 -0.19 -2.62 14.15
CA ARG A 19 -0.89 -3.81 14.68
C ARG A 19 -1.58 -4.62 13.60
N SER A 20 -1.87 -4.00 12.46
CA SER A 20 -2.54 -4.65 11.34
C SER A 20 -1.94 -4.23 10.02
N GLY A 21 -1.76 -5.18 9.11
CA GLY A 21 -1.17 -4.85 7.81
C GLY A 21 -0.94 -6.05 6.91
N VAL A 22 -0.18 -5.81 5.87
CA VAL A 22 0.20 -6.80 4.87
C VAL A 22 1.71 -6.96 4.83
N ILE A 23 2.17 -8.20 4.95
CA ILE A 23 3.56 -8.58 4.72
C ILE A 23 3.63 -9.29 3.36
N CYS A 24 4.47 -8.80 2.48
CA CYS A 24 4.68 -9.40 1.17
C CYS A 24 6.17 -9.73 0.98
N ILE A 25 6.43 -10.97 0.58
CA ILE A 25 7.77 -11.48 0.27
C ILE A 25 7.74 -11.97 -1.18
N PRO A 26 8.11 -11.13 -2.16
CA PRO A 26 8.09 -11.49 -3.58
C PRO A 26 8.93 -12.70 -3.92
N ASN A 27 9.98 -12.99 -3.13
CA ASN A 27 10.81 -14.19 -3.31
C ASN A 27 10.05 -15.52 -3.14
N ASN A 28 8.87 -15.50 -2.50
CA ASN A 28 8.02 -16.69 -2.37
C ASN A 28 7.26 -17.02 -3.66
N TYR A 29 7.27 -16.12 -4.64
CA TYR A 29 6.65 -16.37 -5.94
C TYR A 29 7.47 -17.41 -6.73
N ARG A 30 6.79 -18.37 -7.33
CA ARG A 30 7.42 -19.39 -8.20
C ARG A 30 7.35 -18.90 -9.65
N TYR A 31 8.50 -18.54 -10.19
CA TYR A 31 8.60 -18.16 -11.59
C TYR A 31 8.52 -19.38 -12.50
N PRO A 32 7.88 -19.29 -13.69
CA PRO A 32 7.65 -20.46 -14.57
C PRO A 32 8.92 -21.20 -14.97
N ASN A 33 10.02 -20.51 -15.10
CA ASN A 33 11.31 -21.07 -15.56
C ASN A 33 12.23 -21.51 -14.39
N GLY A 34 11.72 -21.52 -13.17
CA GLY A 34 12.54 -21.82 -11.98
C GLY A 34 13.52 -20.71 -11.61
N GLU A 35 13.40 -19.55 -12.22
CA GLU A 35 14.16 -18.35 -11.86
C GLU A 35 13.88 -17.96 -10.41
N GLN A 36 14.88 -17.44 -9.74
CA GLN A 36 14.76 -16.89 -8.39
C GLN A 36 15.21 -15.43 -8.41
N MET A 37 14.55 -14.61 -7.60
CA MET A 37 15.04 -13.25 -7.39
C MET A 37 16.40 -13.30 -6.69
N PRO A 38 17.42 -12.62 -7.21
CA PRO A 38 18.76 -12.63 -6.62
C PRO A 38 18.82 -11.96 -5.25
N GLU A 39 17.89 -11.04 -5.00
CA GLU A 39 17.82 -10.23 -3.78
C GLU A 39 16.59 -10.58 -2.96
N GLY A 40 16.74 -10.60 -1.63
CA GLY A 40 15.62 -10.74 -0.71
C GLY A 40 14.79 -9.45 -0.67
N GLN A 41 13.46 -9.56 -0.79
CA GLN A 41 12.57 -8.41 -0.67
C GLN A 41 11.53 -8.64 0.42
N LEU A 42 11.42 -7.68 1.32
CA LEU A 42 10.37 -7.63 2.33
C LEU A 42 9.60 -6.31 2.18
N ARG A 43 8.28 -6.40 2.00
CA ARG A 43 7.39 -5.25 1.96
C ARG A 43 6.38 -5.35 3.09
N VAL A 44 6.27 -4.29 3.87
CA VAL A 44 5.28 -4.18 4.96
C VAL A 44 4.41 -2.97 4.71
N THR A 45 3.10 -3.15 4.75
CA THR A 45 2.14 -2.08 4.52
C THR A 45 1.16 -2.02 5.68
N CYS A 46 1.02 -0.85 6.28
CA CYS A 46 0.10 -0.56 7.38
C CYS A 46 -0.77 0.65 7.06
N LEU A 47 -1.86 0.82 7.78
CA LEU A 47 -2.69 2.02 7.70
C LEU A 47 -1.94 3.21 8.30
N ALA A 48 -2.16 4.39 7.75
CA ALA A 48 -1.50 5.62 8.18
C ALA A 48 -2.46 6.82 8.22
N ASN A 49 -2.18 7.77 9.10
CA ASN A 49 -2.91 9.02 9.22
C ASN A 49 -2.23 10.12 8.41
N TYR A 50 -2.80 10.46 7.25
CA TYR A 50 -2.18 11.42 6.34
C TYR A 50 -2.12 12.84 6.91
N GLU A 51 -3.14 13.26 7.69
CA GLU A 51 -3.17 14.59 8.30
C GLU A 51 -1.99 14.77 9.27
N LYS A 52 -1.80 13.78 10.15
CA LYS A 52 -0.68 13.80 11.10
C LYS A 52 0.68 13.74 10.38
N TRP A 53 0.83 12.90 9.35
CA TRP A 53 2.03 12.89 8.53
C TRP A 53 2.25 14.22 7.80
N GLY A 54 1.18 14.83 7.31
CA GLY A 54 1.22 16.12 6.60
C GLY A 54 1.60 17.30 7.49
N ALA A 55 1.22 17.27 8.76
CA ALA A 55 1.47 18.33 9.72
C ALA A 55 2.90 18.37 10.27
N LEU A 56 3.71 17.31 10.06
CA LEU A 56 5.07 17.25 10.58
C LEU A 56 6.00 18.24 9.85
N ASP A 57 6.84 18.92 10.60
CA ASP A 57 8.00 19.59 10.02
C ASP A 57 9.02 18.58 9.48
N GLU A 58 9.98 19.04 8.70
CA GLU A 58 10.89 18.14 7.98
C GLU A 58 11.80 17.30 8.89
N ASN A 59 12.23 17.86 10.02
CA ASN A 59 13.10 17.14 10.96
C ASN A 59 12.32 16.07 11.71
N THR A 60 11.14 16.43 12.21
CA THR A 60 10.23 15.50 12.87
C THR A 60 9.76 14.42 11.88
N TYR A 61 9.49 14.78 10.64
CA TYR A 61 9.12 13.82 9.59
C TYR A 61 10.18 12.73 9.39
N ARG A 62 11.45 13.11 9.28
CA ARG A 62 12.56 12.16 9.12
C ARG A 62 12.70 11.24 10.33
N SER A 63 12.65 11.79 11.54
CA SER A 63 12.74 10.98 12.76
C SER A 63 11.55 10.02 12.92
N GLN A 64 10.34 10.49 12.59
CA GLN A 64 9.14 9.66 12.66
C GLN A 64 9.13 8.53 11.60
N LYS A 65 9.67 8.76 10.40
CA LYS A 65 9.90 7.70 9.42
C LYS A 65 10.75 6.57 10.02
N GLU A 66 11.83 6.91 10.69
CA GLU A 66 12.71 5.90 11.29
C GLU A 66 12.06 5.15 12.46
N ILE A 67 11.28 5.84 13.29
CA ILE A 67 10.51 5.21 14.36
C ILE A 67 9.48 4.24 13.79
N CYS A 68 8.71 4.67 12.79
CA CYS A 68 7.74 3.81 12.12
C CYS A 68 8.39 2.61 11.45
N ARG A 69 9.54 2.81 10.78
CA ARG A 69 10.32 1.74 10.18
C ARG A 69 10.60 0.62 11.18
N LYS A 70 11.17 1.01 12.32
CA LYS A 70 11.54 0.04 13.38
C LYS A 70 10.31 -0.69 13.89
N ALA A 71 9.25 0.02 14.20
CA ALA A 71 8.01 -0.57 14.68
C ALA A 71 7.38 -1.56 13.67
N MET A 72 7.30 -1.17 12.40
CA MET A 72 6.76 -2.02 11.34
C MET A 72 7.63 -3.26 11.10
N LEU A 73 8.95 -3.11 11.14
CA LEU A 73 9.87 -4.22 10.97
C LEU A 73 9.78 -5.20 12.13
N ASP A 74 9.75 -4.71 13.37
CA ASP A 74 9.66 -5.56 14.58
C ASP A 74 8.39 -6.41 14.55
N VAL A 75 7.26 -5.81 14.23
CA VAL A 75 5.99 -6.53 14.09
C VAL A 75 6.07 -7.55 12.96
N ALA A 76 6.56 -7.16 11.77
CA ALA A 76 6.67 -8.06 10.62
C ALA A 76 7.56 -9.28 10.95
N LEU A 77 8.68 -9.06 11.62
CA LEU A 77 9.59 -10.14 12.03
C LEU A 77 8.94 -11.10 13.05
N GLY A 78 7.98 -10.62 13.83
CA GLY A 78 7.18 -11.48 14.71
C GLY A 78 6.36 -12.53 13.98
N TYR A 79 5.96 -12.26 12.74
CA TYR A 79 5.17 -13.16 11.89
C TYR A 79 6.01 -14.04 10.97
N LEU A 80 7.31 -13.78 10.87
CA LEU A 80 8.20 -14.59 10.00
C LEU A 80 8.86 -15.71 10.79
N PRO A 81 9.02 -16.90 10.20
CA PRO A 81 9.78 -17.98 10.81
C PRO A 81 11.19 -17.49 11.18
N ASN A 82 11.58 -17.64 12.43
CA ASN A 82 12.86 -17.16 12.97
C ASN A 82 13.13 -15.65 12.80
N GLY A 83 12.12 -14.85 12.44
CA GLY A 83 12.30 -13.45 12.07
C GLY A 83 12.99 -12.62 13.17
N LYS A 84 12.55 -12.77 14.43
CA LYS A 84 13.17 -12.04 15.55
C LYS A 84 14.65 -12.39 15.75
N SER A 85 15.05 -13.65 15.57
CA SER A 85 16.45 -14.05 15.68
C SER A 85 17.30 -13.57 14.49
N MET A 86 16.68 -13.29 13.36
CA MET A 86 17.32 -12.77 12.15
C MET A 86 17.38 -11.24 12.09
N ALA A 87 16.77 -10.55 13.03
CA ALA A 87 16.63 -9.08 12.97
C ALA A 87 17.96 -8.36 12.76
N LYS A 88 18.98 -8.75 13.51
CA LYS A 88 20.33 -8.17 13.38
C LYS A 88 20.97 -8.43 12.03
N GLU A 89 20.91 -9.66 11.54
CA GLU A 89 21.43 -10.04 10.22
C GLU A 89 20.71 -9.29 9.10
N LEU A 90 19.38 -9.15 9.19
CA LEU A 90 18.61 -8.38 8.22
C LEU A 90 19.02 -6.91 8.22
N GLU A 91 19.22 -6.30 9.39
CA GLU A 91 19.66 -4.90 9.47
C GLU A 91 21.06 -4.71 8.85
N GLU A 92 21.99 -5.60 9.14
CA GLU A 92 23.37 -5.56 8.61
C GLU A 92 23.44 -5.80 7.08
N ARG A 93 22.53 -6.61 6.52
CA ARG A 93 22.49 -6.99 5.12
C ARG A 93 21.50 -6.20 4.27
N THR A 94 20.79 -5.25 4.85
CA THR A 94 19.84 -4.41 4.11
C THR A 94 20.59 -3.36 3.31
N GLU A 95 20.57 -3.51 1.98
CA GLU A 95 21.23 -2.59 1.05
C GLU A 95 20.34 -1.40 0.69
N LEU A 96 19.03 -1.62 0.58
CA LEU A 96 18.06 -0.59 0.24
C LEU A 96 16.87 -0.64 1.20
N LEU A 97 16.57 0.51 1.77
CA LEU A 97 15.38 0.68 2.60
C LEU A 97 14.68 1.98 2.24
N ASP A 98 13.39 1.91 1.98
CA ASP A 98 12.55 3.09 1.78
C ASP A 98 11.22 2.97 2.51
N ILE A 99 10.67 4.11 2.92
CA ILE A 99 9.35 4.22 3.53
C ILE A 99 8.48 5.16 2.69
N PHE A 100 7.44 4.59 2.12
CA PHE A 100 6.43 5.31 1.36
C PHE A 100 5.34 5.81 2.31
N SER A 101 5.55 6.98 2.90
CA SER A 101 4.55 7.63 3.76
C SER A 101 3.44 8.29 2.93
N PRO A 102 2.31 8.71 3.53
CA PRO A 102 1.28 9.48 2.83
C PRO A 102 1.82 10.74 2.13
N ARG A 103 2.82 11.43 2.72
CA ARG A 103 3.50 12.57 2.06
C ARG A 103 4.25 12.15 0.80
N THR A 104 4.93 11.01 0.85
CA THR A 104 5.66 10.44 -0.29
C THR A 104 4.68 10.06 -1.40
N ILE A 105 3.59 9.39 -1.07
CA ILE A 105 2.54 9.01 -2.02
C ILE A 105 1.99 10.26 -2.69
N LYS A 106 1.55 11.26 -1.93
CA LYS A 106 1.05 12.53 -2.47
C LYS A 106 2.05 13.21 -3.42
N LYS A 107 3.33 13.24 -3.03
CA LYS A 107 4.40 13.86 -3.82
C LYS A 107 4.57 13.20 -5.19
N PHE A 108 4.56 11.87 -5.27
CA PHE A 108 4.88 11.14 -6.48
C PHE A 108 3.67 10.74 -7.32
N THR A 109 2.49 10.61 -6.72
CA THR A 109 1.28 10.18 -7.43
C THR A 109 0.23 11.29 -7.58
N SER A 110 0.40 12.40 -6.86
CA SER A 110 -0.59 13.49 -6.74
C SER A 110 -1.94 13.04 -6.16
N HIS A 111 -2.03 11.84 -5.63
CA HIS A 111 -3.26 11.37 -5.00
C HIS A 111 -3.61 12.22 -3.79
N LEU A 112 -4.89 12.60 -3.71
CA LEU A 112 -5.42 13.38 -2.61
C LEU A 112 -5.15 12.65 -1.29
N ASP A 113 -4.64 13.39 -0.32
CA ASP A 113 -4.39 12.90 1.04
C ASP A 113 -3.43 11.70 1.12
N GLY A 114 -2.65 11.48 0.07
CA GLY A 114 -1.74 10.35 -0.01
C GLY A 114 -2.44 8.99 -0.05
N ALA A 115 -3.69 8.96 -0.54
CA ALA A 115 -4.44 7.73 -0.71
C ALA A 115 -3.82 6.86 -1.81
N LEU A 116 -3.37 5.66 -1.45
CA LEU A 116 -2.66 4.78 -2.40
C LEU A 116 -3.55 4.34 -3.56
N TYR A 117 -4.84 4.14 -3.31
CA TYR A 117 -5.82 3.68 -4.29
C TYR A 117 -6.93 4.70 -4.55
N GLY A 118 -6.64 5.98 -4.42
CA GLY A 118 -7.58 7.06 -4.68
C GLY A 118 -8.74 7.15 -3.67
N SER A 119 -9.93 7.55 -4.13
CA SER A 119 -11.09 7.77 -3.26
C SER A 119 -11.56 6.50 -2.55
N PRO A 120 -11.99 6.56 -1.29
CA PRO A 120 -12.66 5.44 -0.62
C PRO A 120 -14.05 5.14 -1.22
N ARG A 121 -14.66 6.12 -1.87
CA ARG A 121 -15.92 5.92 -2.61
C ARG A 121 -15.60 5.51 -4.04
N LYS A 122 -15.90 4.27 -4.36
CA LYS A 122 -15.60 3.65 -5.66
C LYS A 122 -16.86 3.45 -6.48
N SER A 123 -16.80 3.79 -7.77
CA SER A 123 -17.83 3.45 -8.75
C SER A 123 -17.28 2.36 -9.69
N ARG A 124 -17.74 1.11 -9.50
CA ARG A 124 -17.21 -0.03 -10.27
C ARG A 124 -17.52 0.03 -11.77
N ASP A 125 -18.56 0.76 -12.14
CA ASP A 125 -18.93 0.98 -13.55
C ASP A 125 -18.22 2.21 -14.16
N GLY A 126 -17.35 2.86 -13.38
CA GLY A 126 -16.59 4.02 -13.80
C GLY A 126 -17.39 5.33 -13.90
N SER A 127 -18.68 5.33 -13.55
CA SER A 127 -19.52 6.52 -13.64
C SER A 127 -19.01 7.65 -12.75
N THR A 128 -19.13 8.88 -13.26
CA THR A 128 -18.88 10.11 -12.52
C THR A 128 -20.16 10.94 -12.41
N GLN A 129 -20.09 12.05 -11.70
CA GLN A 129 -21.19 13.02 -11.68
C GLN A 129 -21.38 13.77 -13.01
N PHE A 130 -20.46 13.65 -13.93
CA PHE A 130 -20.53 14.30 -15.24
C PHE A 130 -20.98 13.29 -16.29
N SER A 131 -21.90 13.70 -17.17
CA SER A 131 -22.27 12.91 -18.34
C SER A 131 -21.07 12.76 -19.28
N ASN A 132 -20.92 11.60 -19.86
CA ASN A 132 -19.85 11.28 -20.83
C ASN A 132 -18.41 11.33 -20.27
N LEU A 133 -18.25 11.38 -18.95
CA LEU A 133 -16.95 11.28 -18.28
C LEU A 133 -16.93 10.01 -17.43
N TYR A 134 -16.05 9.08 -17.77
CA TYR A 134 -15.87 7.82 -17.06
C TYR A 134 -14.43 7.69 -16.56
N LEU A 135 -14.28 7.04 -15.41
CA LEU A 135 -12.97 6.74 -14.83
C LEU A 135 -12.72 5.23 -14.90
N ALA A 136 -11.52 4.86 -15.28
CA ALA A 136 -11.04 3.48 -15.24
C ALA A 136 -9.68 3.44 -14.54
N GLY A 137 -9.36 2.29 -13.97
CA GLY A 137 -8.09 2.10 -13.26
C GLY A 137 -8.27 1.61 -11.84
N SER A 138 -7.17 1.48 -11.10
CA SER A 138 -7.16 0.99 -9.72
C SER A 138 -7.94 1.88 -8.75
N ASP A 139 -8.09 3.17 -9.08
CA ASP A 139 -8.77 4.15 -8.24
C ASP A 139 -10.30 4.03 -8.28
N GLN A 140 -10.83 3.21 -9.19
CA GLN A 140 -12.28 3.15 -9.47
C GLN A 140 -13.02 1.92 -8.98
N GLY A 141 -12.39 0.95 -8.40
CA GLY A 141 -13.20 -0.14 -7.87
C GLY A 141 -12.47 -1.46 -7.70
N TYR A 142 -11.63 -1.78 -8.62
CA TYR A 142 -10.82 -2.98 -8.57
C TYR A 142 -9.36 -2.61 -8.35
N VAL A 143 -8.74 -3.21 -7.35
CA VAL A 143 -7.37 -2.90 -6.94
C VAL A 143 -6.36 -3.71 -7.74
N GLY A 144 -5.18 -3.13 -7.95
CA GLY A 144 -4.05 -3.77 -8.62
C GLY A 144 -4.16 -3.76 -10.15
N ILE A 145 -3.17 -4.35 -10.81
CA ILE A 145 -3.02 -4.31 -12.28
C ILE A 145 -4.21 -4.98 -12.96
N VAL A 146 -4.56 -6.20 -12.54
CA VAL A 146 -5.71 -6.93 -13.09
C VAL A 146 -7.02 -6.19 -12.84
N GLY A 147 -7.18 -5.64 -11.63
CA GLY A 147 -8.35 -4.84 -11.30
C GLY A 147 -8.48 -3.58 -12.15
N ALA A 148 -7.38 -2.88 -12.41
CA ALA A 148 -7.36 -1.72 -13.29
C ALA A 148 -7.76 -2.07 -14.73
N MET A 149 -7.26 -3.20 -15.24
CA MET A 149 -7.65 -3.72 -16.57
C MET A 149 -9.14 -4.07 -16.63
N LEU A 150 -9.66 -4.78 -15.63
CA LEU A 150 -11.09 -5.14 -15.56
C LEU A 150 -11.97 -3.88 -15.46
N GLY A 151 -11.54 -2.86 -14.74
CA GLY A 151 -12.21 -1.56 -14.70
C GLY A 151 -12.30 -0.92 -16.08
N GLY A 152 -11.23 -0.93 -16.86
CA GLY A 152 -11.22 -0.47 -18.25
C GLY A 152 -12.17 -1.26 -19.14
N VAL A 153 -12.15 -2.59 -19.06
CA VAL A 153 -13.06 -3.47 -19.81
C VAL A 153 -14.53 -3.19 -19.43
N ALA A 154 -14.81 -3.02 -18.15
CA ALA A 154 -16.18 -2.73 -17.69
C ALA A 154 -16.70 -1.40 -18.25
N VAL A 155 -15.90 -0.34 -18.20
CA VAL A 155 -16.27 0.98 -18.78
C VAL A 155 -16.48 0.85 -20.29
N ALA A 156 -15.54 0.24 -21.02
CA ALA A 156 -15.67 0.05 -22.46
C ALA A 156 -16.95 -0.70 -22.85
N ASN A 157 -17.21 -1.83 -22.21
CA ASN A 157 -18.38 -2.65 -22.52
C ASN A 157 -19.71 -1.99 -22.14
N ASN A 158 -19.77 -1.36 -20.97
CA ASN A 158 -21.05 -0.88 -20.43
C ASN A 158 -21.39 0.55 -20.88
N ARG A 159 -20.41 1.35 -21.31
CA ARG A 159 -20.60 2.77 -21.58
C ARG A 159 -20.25 3.20 -23.00
N ILE A 160 -19.41 2.43 -23.68
CA ILE A 160 -18.95 2.80 -25.03
C ILE A 160 -19.54 1.86 -26.09
N LEU A 161 -19.42 0.54 -25.89
CA LEU A 161 -19.79 -0.44 -26.89
C LEU A 161 -21.29 -0.78 -26.89
N ARG A 162 -21.98 -0.64 -25.76
CA ARG A 162 -23.44 -0.90 -25.67
C ARG A 162 -24.31 0.28 -26.11
N GLY A 163 -23.77 1.47 -26.22
CA GLY A 163 -24.45 2.64 -26.79
C GLY A 163 -25.67 3.10 -26.00
N ASP A 164 -25.59 3.13 -24.66
CA ASP A 164 -26.64 3.71 -23.80
C ASP A 164 -26.46 5.21 -23.65
#